data_f4740d03386ad0b8372621daf59d4bb4
#
_entry.id   f4740d03386ad0b8372621daf59d4bb4
#
_cell.length_a   1.000
_cell.length_b   1.000
_cell.length_c   1.000
_cell.angle_alpha   90.00
_cell.angle_beta   90.00
_cell.angle_gamma   90.00
#
_symmetry.space_group_name_H-M   'P 1'
#
loop_
_entity.id
_entity.type
_entity.pdbx_description
1 polymer ?
#
loop_
_entity_poly.entity_id
_entity_poly.type
_entity_poly.pdbx_seq_one_letter_code
_entity_poly.pdbx_strand_id
1 'polypeptide(L)'
;MNKIDYGLVEDRIGYVFNNKWLLRQAFIRRSYSQEQGGESNEVLEYYGDIALELIVGKLFSEQFGYFENDYNCSAPSLPITWGPQRSTPTSPKREYQSEYDEGQLTEFRKSLVSRQTLAQKIYDMDFERYLLLGKSDENNDVRNKDSVREDLFEAILGAVAIDCGWDIKELQNVVEVMLDTKEFFSDDNYVDDITEWTINEYNCVPEFRYYGSCMPRKPKMIFDQSFSDNISYSNNCFLNLGDYVYTFVAGGKTRGEAKHNVCRFAYEHLRSHDLLNLIKFEIENPNEQMAINQLEILSRRGYFDLPKYKYTETHDKDGNPKWTVTCSINDLDEEFSSESNSKKTAKKKAALKMLNYVLENYDEED
;
A
#
# COMPACT_ATOMS: atom_id res chain seq x y z
N MET A 1 -8.49 12.38 -33.24
CA MET A 1 -8.25 13.12 -31.96
C MET A 1 -9.42 12.90 -31.04
N ASN A 2 -9.23 12.22 -29.94
CA ASN A 2 -10.28 12.10 -28.93
C ASN A 2 -10.48 13.48 -28.27
N LYS A 3 -11.69 13.96 -28.25
CA LYS A 3 -12.02 15.20 -27.54
C LYS A 3 -11.89 14.93 -26.05
N ILE A 4 -11.22 15.84 -25.31
CA ILE A 4 -11.11 15.72 -23.85
C ILE A 4 -12.52 15.70 -23.26
N ASP A 5 -12.80 14.66 -22.49
CA ASP A 5 -14.01 14.57 -21.67
C ASP A 5 -13.72 15.20 -20.30
N TYR A 6 -13.97 16.51 -20.20
CA TYR A 6 -13.68 17.24 -18.97
C TYR A 6 -14.44 16.69 -17.77
N GLY A 7 -15.70 16.30 -17.95
CA GLY A 7 -16.52 15.77 -16.85
C GLY A 7 -15.94 14.47 -16.29
N LEU A 8 -15.51 13.57 -17.18
CA LEU A 8 -14.87 12.32 -16.77
C LEU A 8 -13.54 12.55 -16.05
N VAL A 9 -12.71 13.50 -16.53
CA VAL A 9 -11.44 13.82 -15.87
C VAL A 9 -11.69 14.38 -14.48
N GLU A 10 -12.59 15.35 -14.35
CA GLU A 10 -12.95 15.96 -13.07
C GLU A 10 -13.54 14.96 -12.06
N ASP A 11 -14.39 14.05 -12.51
CA ASP A 11 -14.96 12.99 -11.67
C ASP A 11 -13.85 12.05 -11.14
N ARG A 12 -12.87 11.70 -11.99
CA ARG A 12 -11.79 10.79 -11.64
C ARG A 12 -10.74 11.40 -10.71
N ILE A 13 -10.48 12.71 -10.82
CA ILE A 13 -9.53 13.40 -9.92
C ILE A 13 -10.21 13.97 -8.67
N GLY A 14 -11.55 13.97 -8.63
CA GLY A 14 -12.34 14.52 -7.52
C GLY A 14 -12.32 16.05 -7.42
N TYR A 15 -12.05 16.77 -8.53
CA TYR A 15 -11.96 18.23 -8.56
C TYR A 15 -12.67 18.82 -9.78
N VAL A 16 -13.49 19.86 -9.57
CA VAL A 16 -14.21 20.59 -10.64
C VAL A 16 -13.51 21.91 -10.91
N PHE A 17 -12.94 22.06 -12.11
CA PHE A 17 -12.20 23.26 -12.49
C PHE A 17 -13.12 24.48 -12.69
N ASN A 18 -12.74 25.60 -12.08
CA ASN A 18 -13.31 26.91 -12.38
C ASN A 18 -12.89 27.37 -13.79
N ASN A 19 -11.65 27.13 -14.16
CA ASN A 19 -11.10 27.46 -15.47
C ASN A 19 -10.71 26.20 -16.26
N LYS A 20 -11.63 25.73 -17.12
CA LYS A 20 -11.43 24.55 -17.96
C LYS A 20 -10.24 24.67 -18.93
N TRP A 21 -9.75 25.88 -19.20
CA TRP A 21 -8.56 26.08 -20.05
C TRP A 21 -7.29 25.61 -19.38
N LEU A 22 -7.17 25.71 -18.03
CA LEU A 22 -6.06 25.13 -17.28
C LEU A 22 -6.05 23.61 -17.42
N LEU A 23 -7.20 22.95 -17.23
CA LEU A 23 -7.31 21.53 -17.44
C LEU A 23 -6.93 21.13 -18.89
N ARG A 24 -7.42 21.89 -19.88
CA ARG A 24 -7.03 21.63 -21.27
C ARG A 24 -5.52 21.77 -21.48
N GLN A 25 -4.90 22.79 -20.91
CA GLN A 25 -3.46 23.06 -21.04
C GLN A 25 -2.63 21.90 -20.46
N ALA A 26 -3.05 21.28 -19.38
CA ALA A 26 -2.38 20.10 -18.80
C ALA A 26 -2.20 18.96 -19.82
N PHE A 27 -3.09 18.83 -20.77
CA PHE A 27 -3.02 17.81 -21.83
C PHE A 27 -2.27 18.26 -23.09
N ILE A 28 -1.72 19.49 -23.16
CA ILE A 28 -1.00 20.01 -24.35
C ILE A 28 0.50 19.76 -24.21
N ARG A 29 1.02 18.84 -25.00
CA ARG A 29 2.48 18.63 -25.08
C ARG A 29 3.14 19.75 -25.88
N ARG A 30 4.41 20.00 -25.58
CA ARG A 30 5.24 20.99 -26.29
C ARG A 30 5.23 20.80 -27.80
N SER A 31 5.30 19.58 -28.30
CA SER A 31 5.26 19.31 -29.73
C SER A 31 3.96 19.79 -30.39
N TYR A 32 2.83 19.69 -29.70
CA TYR A 32 1.56 20.19 -30.17
C TYR A 32 1.51 21.72 -30.18
N SER A 33 1.95 22.35 -29.08
CA SER A 33 1.96 23.83 -28.99
C SER A 33 2.89 24.48 -30.01
N GLN A 34 4.00 23.82 -30.36
CA GLN A 34 4.90 24.30 -31.44
C GLN A 34 4.25 24.25 -32.83
N GLU A 35 3.39 23.27 -33.09
CA GLU A 35 2.69 23.12 -34.36
C GLU A 35 1.42 23.97 -34.49
N GLN A 36 0.66 24.09 -33.38
CA GLN A 36 -0.67 24.69 -33.39
C GLN A 36 -0.73 26.08 -32.67
N GLY A 37 0.35 26.44 -31.97
CA GLY A 37 0.40 27.61 -31.11
C GLY A 37 -0.23 27.36 -29.73
N GLY A 38 -0.10 28.35 -28.85
CA GLY A 38 -0.57 28.26 -27.45
C GLY A 38 0.50 27.75 -26.50
N GLU A 39 0.16 27.66 -25.23
CA GLU A 39 1.04 27.21 -24.16
C GLU A 39 1.00 25.73 -24.00
N SER A 40 2.16 25.12 -23.66
CA SER A 40 2.28 23.70 -23.33
C SER A 40 2.01 23.45 -21.84
N ASN A 41 2.06 22.18 -21.45
CA ASN A 41 1.90 21.75 -20.08
C ASN A 41 3.17 21.89 -19.20
N GLU A 42 4.35 22.22 -19.78
CA GLU A 42 5.64 22.24 -19.07
C GLU A 42 5.66 23.14 -17.80
N VAL A 43 4.99 24.28 -17.85
CA VAL A 43 4.90 25.18 -16.68
C VAL A 43 3.95 24.61 -15.62
N LEU A 44 2.89 23.94 -16.02
CA LEU A 44 1.97 23.27 -15.10
C LEU A 44 2.64 22.06 -14.45
N GLU A 45 3.39 21.26 -15.21
CA GLU A 45 4.24 20.18 -14.73
C GLU A 45 5.16 20.66 -13.60
N TYR A 46 5.91 21.74 -13.81
CA TYR A 46 6.79 22.31 -12.79
C TYR A 46 6.07 22.66 -11.48
N TYR A 47 4.88 23.28 -11.57
CA TYR A 47 4.10 23.61 -10.36
C TYR A 47 3.45 22.38 -9.73
N GLY A 48 3.13 21.39 -10.53
CA GLY A 48 2.57 20.12 -10.06
C GLY A 48 3.55 19.30 -9.26
N ASP A 49 4.82 19.23 -9.70
CA ASP A 49 5.89 18.59 -8.95
C ASP A 49 6.05 19.21 -7.55
N ILE A 50 6.10 20.54 -7.47
CA ILE A 50 6.17 21.25 -6.18
C ILE A 50 4.95 20.94 -5.31
N ALA A 51 3.74 20.97 -5.89
CA ALA A 51 2.51 20.68 -5.16
C ALA A 51 2.49 19.24 -4.65
N LEU A 52 2.93 18.29 -5.45
CA LEU A 52 3.01 16.87 -5.09
C LEU A 52 3.96 16.65 -3.91
N GLU A 53 5.17 17.19 -3.96
CA GLU A 53 6.15 17.08 -2.88
C GLU A 53 5.62 17.67 -1.56
N LEU A 54 4.99 18.84 -1.63
CA LEU A 54 4.41 19.51 -0.47
C LEU A 54 3.30 18.65 0.17
N ILE A 55 2.39 18.13 -0.63
CA ILE A 55 1.23 17.36 -0.13
C ILE A 55 1.66 16.00 0.39
N VAL A 56 2.58 15.31 -0.28
CA VAL A 56 3.11 14.03 0.21
C VAL A 56 3.82 14.19 1.56
N GLY A 57 4.65 15.24 1.70
CA GLY A 57 5.26 15.56 3.00
C GLY A 57 4.23 15.83 4.10
N LYS A 58 3.15 16.54 3.76
CA LYS A 58 2.04 16.79 4.69
C LYS A 58 1.32 15.49 5.07
N LEU A 59 0.97 14.64 4.10
CA LEU A 59 0.33 13.34 4.33
C LEU A 59 1.15 12.46 5.27
N PHE A 60 2.46 12.33 5.03
CA PHE A 60 3.35 11.56 5.90
C PHE A 60 3.41 12.12 7.32
N SER A 61 3.44 13.44 7.46
CA SER A 61 3.44 14.07 8.78
C SER A 61 2.13 13.87 9.55
N GLU A 62 1.01 13.72 8.87
CA GLU A 62 -0.30 13.45 9.46
C GLU A 62 -0.50 11.98 9.77
N GLN A 63 0.02 11.09 8.90
CA GLN A 63 -0.15 9.65 9.04
C GLN A 63 0.81 9.03 10.07
N PHE A 64 2.08 9.45 10.07
CA PHE A 64 3.14 8.81 10.84
C PHE A 64 3.67 9.67 11.99
N GLY A 65 3.24 10.94 12.07
CA GLY A 65 3.74 11.89 13.05
C GLY A 65 2.80 12.11 14.21
N TYR A 66 3.37 12.27 15.42
CA TYR A 66 2.61 12.54 16.62
C TYR A 66 3.40 13.42 17.61
N PHE A 67 2.68 14.03 18.53
CA PHE A 67 3.26 14.73 19.67
C PHE A 67 3.11 13.87 20.91
N GLU A 68 4.20 13.58 21.60
CA GLU A 68 4.17 12.84 22.85
C GLU A 68 3.36 13.64 23.89
N ASN A 69 2.27 13.06 24.35
CA ASN A 69 1.49 13.64 25.44
C ASN A 69 2.05 13.14 26.76
N ASP A 70 2.64 14.04 27.56
CA ASP A 70 3.02 13.82 28.96
C ASP A 70 1.78 13.58 29.86
N TYR A 71 0.98 12.55 29.59
CA TYR A 71 -0.13 12.13 30.45
C TYR A 71 0.25 10.99 31.42
N ASN A 72 1.52 10.89 31.82
CA ASN A 72 1.92 9.99 32.91
C ASN A 72 2.61 10.72 34.06
N CYS A 73 2.13 11.89 34.42
CA CYS A 73 2.39 12.43 35.74
C CYS A 73 1.20 12.11 36.67
N SER A 74 1.22 10.92 37.29
CA SER A 74 0.56 10.73 38.56
C SER A 74 1.15 11.77 39.53
N ALA A 75 0.45 12.91 39.69
CA ALA A 75 0.83 13.93 40.62
C ALA A 75 0.85 13.32 42.04
N PRO A 76 1.99 13.34 42.75
CA PRO A 76 1.95 13.05 44.15
C PRO A 76 1.14 14.16 44.82
N SER A 77 0.12 13.77 45.58
CA SER A 77 -0.64 14.67 46.46
C SER A 77 0.29 15.31 47.47
N LEU A 78 0.80 16.50 47.18
CA LEU A 78 1.51 17.33 48.15
C LEU A 78 0.52 18.26 48.85
N PRO A 79 0.66 18.46 50.17
CA PRO A 79 -0.22 19.32 50.93
C PRO A 79 -0.09 20.78 50.50
N ILE A 80 -1.22 21.46 50.43
CA ILE A 80 -1.35 22.88 50.08
C ILE A 80 -0.61 23.72 51.13
N THR A 81 0.55 24.29 50.76
CA THR A 81 1.18 25.38 51.53
C THR A 81 0.93 26.69 50.83
N TRP A 82 0.28 27.60 51.51
CA TRP A 82 0.02 28.97 51.06
C TRP A 82 1.33 29.77 51.00
N GLY A 83 1.77 30.16 49.80
CA GLY A 83 2.83 31.10 49.56
C GLY A 83 2.83 31.56 48.11
N PRO A 84 3.15 32.84 47.79
CA PRO A 84 3.08 33.34 46.42
C PRO A 84 4.26 32.84 45.60
N GLN A 85 4.11 31.72 44.91
CA GLN A 85 5.05 31.31 43.89
C GLN A 85 4.54 31.76 42.52
N ARG A 86 5.18 32.83 42.00
CA ARG A 86 5.16 33.13 40.59
C ARG A 86 6.04 32.11 39.87
N SER A 87 5.52 30.95 39.59
CA SER A 87 6.05 30.08 38.55
C SER A 87 5.29 30.38 37.25
N THR A 88 5.96 31.01 36.29
CA THR A 88 5.51 31.00 34.90
C THR A 88 5.27 29.55 34.52
N PRO A 89 4.10 29.18 33.99
CA PRO A 89 3.91 27.83 33.46
C PRO A 89 4.82 27.74 32.25
N THR A 90 5.93 27.00 32.38
CA THR A 90 6.65 26.50 31.21
C THR A 90 5.68 25.54 30.55
N SER A 91 5.15 25.96 29.39
CA SER A 91 4.39 25.04 28.55
C SER A 91 5.23 23.76 28.32
N PRO A 92 4.65 22.57 28.50
CA PRO A 92 5.39 21.33 28.29
C PRO A 92 6.02 21.40 26.92
N LYS A 93 7.32 21.11 26.82
CA LYS A 93 7.99 20.94 25.52
C LYS A 93 7.37 19.72 24.86
N ARG A 94 6.59 19.95 23.83
CA ARG A 94 6.05 18.88 22.99
C ARG A 94 7.05 18.66 21.86
N GLU A 95 7.76 17.56 21.91
CA GLU A 95 8.63 17.14 20.81
C GLU A 95 7.77 16.39 19.79
N TYR A 96 7.98 16.71 18.50
CA TYR A 96 7.36 15.98 17.40
C TYR A 96 8.15 14.70 17.16
N GLN A 97 7.45 13.58 17.08
CA GLN A 97 8.00 12.26 16.81
C GLN A 97 7.35 11.67 15.56
N SER A 98 7.99 10.72 14.96
CA SER A 98 7.48 9.95 13.85
C SER A 98 7.69 8.45 14.10
N GLU A 99 6.77 7.63 13.66
CA GLU A 99 6.88 6.17 13.72
C GLU A 99 8.04 5.63 12.88
N TYR A 100 8.42 6.37 11.84
CA TYR A 100 9.48 6.01 10.89
C TYR A 100 10.60 7.03 10.89
N ASP A 101 11.82 6.55 10.66
CA ASP A 101 13.01 7.40 10.50
C ASP A 101 13.07 8.07 9.11
N GLU A 102 13.99 9.03 8.94
CA GLU A 102 14.18 9.76 7.68
C GLU A 102 14.44 8.83 6.47
N GLY A 103 15.20 7.76 6.68
CA GLY A 103 15.51 6.80 5.63
C GLY A 103 14.25 6.06 5.15
N GLN A 104 13.46 5.56 6.08
CA GLN A 104 12.20 4.87 5.81
C GLN A 104 11.18 5.80 5.13
N LEU A 105 10.99 7.02 5.64
CA LEU A 105 10.13 8.02 5.00
C LEU A 105 10.58 8.36 3.58
N THR A 106 11.90 8.38 3.34
CA THR A 106 12.44 8.61 1.99
C THR A 106 12.12 7.45 1.05
N GLU A 107 12.21 6.20 1.50
CA GLU A 107 11.83 5.04 0.69
C GLU A 107 10.33 5.00 0.42
N PHE A 108 9.48 5.29 1.40
CA PHE A 108 8.03 5.41 1.20
C PHE A 108 7.69 6.50 0.17
N ARG A 109 8.34 7.68 0.27
CA ARG A 109 8.16 8.73 -0.74
C ARG A 109 8.55 8.25 -2.13
N LYS A 110 9.71 7.60 -2.28
CA LYS A 110 10.16 7.07 -3.57
C LYS A 110 9.18 6.05 -4.15
N SER A 111 8.61 5.18 -3.35
CA SER A 111 7.63 4.20 -3.83
C SER A 111 6.33 4.87 -4.26
N LEU A 112 5.85 5.85 -3.49
CA LEU A 112 4.58 6.54 -3.74
C LEU A 112 4.63 7.46 -4.96
N VAL A 113 5.74 8.20 -5.16
CA VAL A 113 5.88 9.22 -6.23
C VAL A 113 6.96 8.88 -7.25
N SER A 114 7.26 7.60 -7.44
CA SER A 114 8.17 7.19 -8.51
C SER A 114 7.55 7.44 -9.89
N ARG A 115 8.41 7.68 -10.90
CA ARG A 115 7.97 7.78 -12.31
C ARG A 115 7.03 6.64 -12.70
N GLN A 116 7.36 5.42 -12.30
CA GLN A 116 6.56 4.24 -12.60
C GLN A 116 5.17 4.33 -11.94
N THR A 117 5.12 4.74 -10.68
CA THR A 117 3.86 4.88 -9.93
C THR A 117 2.97 5.95 -10.56
N LEU A 118 3.49 7.15 -10.81
CA LEU A 118 2.72 8.26 -11.41
C LEU A 118 2.24 7.90 -12.82
N ALA A 119 3.10 7.28 -13.63
CA ALA A 119 2.73 6.82 -14.96
C ALA A 119 1.63 5.74 -14.93
N GLN A 120 1.69 4.82 -13.97
CA GLN A 120 0.68 3.80 -13.78
C GLN A 120 -0.66 4.41 -13.37
N LYS A 121 -0.68 5.39 -12.45
CA LYS A 121 -1.91 6.09 -12.04
C LYS A 121 -2.58 6.82 -13.21
N ILE A 122 -1.82 7.47 -14.09
CA ILE A 122 -2.35 8.06 -15.33
C ILE A 122 -2.95 7.00 -16.27
N TYR A 123 -2.27 5.86 -16.41
CA TYR A 123 -2.79 4.72 -17.18
C TYR A 123 -4.09 4.16 -16.59
N ASP A 124 -4.15 3.98 -15.27
CA ASP A 124 -5.33 3.49 -14.56
C ASP A 124 -6.54 4.44 -14.70
N MET A 125 -6.28 5.73 -14.73
CA MET A 125 -7.27 6.77 -15.03
C MET A 125 -7.58 6.91 -16.52
N ASP A 126 -6.86 6.21 -17.43
CA ASP A 126 -7.06 6.27 -18.89
C ASP A 126 -6.97 7.71 -19.45
N PHE A 127 -6.06 8.52 -18.88
CA PHE A 127 -5.92 9.94 -19.25
C PHE A 127 -4.97 10.17 -20.41
N GLU A 128 -4.00 9.31 -20.65
CA GLU A 128 -3.03 9.40 -21.73
C GLU A 128 -3.68 9.53 -23.11
N ARG A 129 -4.89 8.98 -23.27
CA ARG A 129 -5.66 9.05 -24.52
C ARG A 129 -6.09 10.46 -24.92
N TYR A 130 -6.14 11.40 -23.95
CA TYR A 130 -6.53 12.78 -24.15
C TYR A 130 -5.35 13.70 -24.45
N LEU A 131 -4.09 13.22 -24.35
CA LEU A 131 -2.91 13.99 -24.69
C LEU A 131 -2.97 14.55 -26.12
N LEU A 132 -2.72 15.82 -26.25
CA LEU A 132 -2.59 16.54 -27.51
C LEU A 132 -1.12 16.55 -27.91
N LEU A 133 -0.78 15.78 -28.94
CA LEU A 133 0.58 15.55 -29.42
C LEU A 133 0.78 16.19 -30.78
N GLY A 134 2.00 16.68 -31.04
CA GLY A 134 2.42 17.01 -32.40
C GLY A 134 2.70 15.75 -33.22
N LYS A 135 2.77 15.89 -34.54
CA LYS A 135 2.93 14.76 -35.48
C LYS A 135 4.16 13.90 -35.19
N SER A 136 5.26 14.51 -34.76
CA SER A 136 6.47 13.79 -34.40
C SER A 136 6.25 12.85 -33.23
N ASP A 137 5.58 13.31 -32.17
CA ASP A 137 5.30 12.56 -30.96
C ASP A 137 4.26 11.46 -31.21
N GLU A 138 3.25 11.72 -32.06
CA GLU A 138 2.30 10.69 -32.48
C GLU A 138 2.99 9.56 -33.24
N ASN A 139 3.89 9.87 -34.20
CA ASN A 139 4.62 8.88 -34.98
C ASN A 139 5.57 8.01 -34.15
N ASN A 140 6.06 8.54 -33.02
CA ASN A 140 6.99 7.84 -32.12
C ASN A 140 6.29 7.18 -30.93
N ASP A 141 4.97 7.11 -30.92
CA ASP A 141 4.14 6.54 -29.86
C ASP A 141 4.52 7.05 -28.45
N VAL A 142 4.80 8.36 -28.36
CA VAL A 142 5.29 9.00 -27.15
C VAL A 142 4.26 8.94 -26.01
N ARG A 143 2.98 8.83 -26.35
CA ARG A 143 1.85 8.70 -25.43
C ARG A 143 2.03 7.57 -24.38
N ASN A 144 2.66 6.47 -24.78
CA ASN A 144 2.83 5.28 -23.95
C ASN A 144 4.12 5.27 -23.11
N LYS A 145 4.91 6.34 -23.15
CA LYS A 145 6.13 6.47 -22.34
C LYS A 145 5.80 6.89 -20.92
N ASP A 146 6.41 6.24 -19.95
CA ASP A 146 6.21 6.55 -18.53
C ASP A 146 6.56 7.99 -18.17
N SER A 147 7.64 8.55 -18.74
CA SER A 147 7.98 9.96 -18.53
C SER A 147 6.90 10.94 -19.01
N VAL A 148 6.17 10.60 -20.06
CA VAL A 148 5.10 11.45 -20.59
C VAL A 148 3.82 11.36 -19.76
N ARG A 149 3.58 10.20 -19.17
CA ARG A 149 2.48 10.00 -18.21
C ARG A 149 2.78 10.65 -16.88
N GLU A 150 4.03 10.55 -16.39
CA GLU A 150 4.51 11.29 -15.22
C GLU A 150 4.28 12.79 -15.39
N ASP A 151 4.83 13.40 -16.50
CA ASP A 151 4.65 14.82 -16.83
C ASP A 151 3.16 15.21 -16.85
N LEU A 152 2.28 14.31 -17.35
CA LEU A 152 0.84 14.56 -17.37
C LEU A 152 0.21 14.55 -15.96
N PHE A 153 0.64 13.62 -15.10
CA PHE A 153 0.18 13.60 -13.71
C PHE A 153 0.48 14.93 -13.01
N GLU A 154 1.72 15.34 -13.09
CA GLU A 154 2.19 16.60 -12.50
C GLU A 154 1.48 17.81 -13.14
N ALA A 155 1.33 17.84 -14.45
CA ALA A 155 0.64 18.94 -15.13
C ALA A 155 -0.83 19.08 -14.73
N ILE A 156 -1.55 17.98 -14.50
CA ILE A 156 -2.93 18.02 -13.99
C ILE A 156 -2.94 18.60 -12.58
N LEU A 157 -2.03 18.14 -11.70
CA LEU A 157 -1.94 18.64 -10.33
C LEU A 157 -1.55 20.13 -10.29
N GLY A 158 -0.63 20.56 -11.16
CA GLY A 158 -0.28 21.98 -11.30
C GLY A 158 -1.43 22.85 -11.80
N ALA A 159 -2.24 22.31 -12.71
CA ALA A 159 -3.46 22.97 -13.14
C ALA A 159 -4.45 23.16 -11.99
N VAL A 160 -4.64 22.14 -11.15
CA VAL A 160 -5.45 22.22 -9.93
C VAL A 160 -4.88 23.26 -8.97
N ALA A 161 -3.57 23.24 -8.72
CA ALA A 161 -2.91 24.17 -7.80
C ALA A 161 -3.17 25.63 -8.17
N ILE A 162 -3.08 25.95 -9.46
CA ILE A 162 -3.35 27.30 -9.97
C ILE A 162 -4.84 27.63 -9.89
N ASP A 163 -5.72 26.71 -10.26
CA ASP A 163 -7.17 26.92 -10.31
C ASP A 163 -7.79 27.11 -8.92
N CYS A 164 -7.33 26.34 -7.90
CA CYS A 164 -7.77 26.47 -6.52
C CYS A 164 -7.02 27.56 -5.72
N GLY A 165 -6.06 28.27 -6.33
CA GLY A 165 -5.26 29.29 -5.65
C GLY A 165 -4.34 28.74 -4.56
N TRP A 166 -3.80 27.53 -4.74
CA TRP A 166 -2.94 26.82 -3.79
C TRP A 166 -3.64 26.45 -2.46
N ASP A 167 -4.94 26.20 -2.49
CA ASP A 167 -5.63 25.67 -1.32
C ASP A 167 -5.10 24.27 -1.00
N ILE A 168 -4.42 24.15 0.14
CA ILE A 168 -3.73 22.91 0.56
C ILE A 168 -4.73 21.77 0.77
N LYS A 169 -5.94 22.06 1.22
CA LYS A 169 -6.96 21.03 1.47
C LYS A 169 -7.51 20.47 0.17
N GLU A 170 -7.79 21.34 -0.81
CA GLU A 170 -8.22 20.90 -2.13
C GLU A 170 -7.12 20.11 -2.84
N LEU A 171 -5.86 20.57 -2.76
CA LEU A 171 -4.71 19.85 -3.31
C LEU A 171 -4.55 18.47 -2.65
N GLN A 172 -4.69 18.39 -1.33
CA GLN A 172 -4.59 17.12 -0.61
C GLN A 172 -5.68 16.15 -1.08
N ASN A 173 -6.92 16.58 -1.16
CA ASN A 173 -8.03 15.75 -1.64
C ASN A 173 -7.73 15.19 -3.04
N VAL A 174 -7.20 16.02 -3.96
CA VAL A 174 -6.86 15.59 -5.32
C VAL A 174 -5.70 14.59 -5.33
N VAL A 175 -4.64 14.86 -4.55
CA VAL A 175 -3.48 13.95 -4.45
C VAL A 175 -3.91 12.60 -3.85
N GLU A 176 -4.73 12.60 -2.80
CA GLU A 176 -5.25 11.38 -2.19
C GLU A 176 -6.06 10.53 -3.20
N VAL A 177 -6.87 11.17 -4.03
CA VAL A 177 -7.65 10.50 -5.08
C VAL A 177 -6.76 10.01 -6.22
N MET A 178 -5.85 10.86 -6.73
CA MET A 178 -5.02 10.51 -7.89
C MET A 178 -3.96 9.44 -7.57
N LEU A 179 -3.39 9.45 -6.35
CA LEU A 179 -2.41 8.45 -5.89
C LEU A 179 -3.06 7.22 -5.29
N ASP A 180 -4.36 7.30 -4.93
CA ASP A 180 -5.03 6.25 -4.14
C ASP A 180 -4.30 5.94 -2.84
N THR A 181 -4.05 7.01 -2.05
CA THR A 181 -3.25 6.91 -0.82
C THR A 181 -3.88 6.03 0.25
N LYS A 182 -5.19 5.77 0.17
CA LYS A 182 -5.87 4.84 1.08
C LYS A 182 -5.36 3.42 0.90
N GLU A 183 -5.11 3.00 -0.36
CA GLU A 183 -4.48 1.71 -0.65
C GLU A 183 -3.04 1.68 -0.12
N PHE A 184 -2.28 2.75 -0.29
CA PHE A 184 -0.88 2.84 0.15
C PHE A 184 -0.73 2.81 1.68
N PHE A 185 -1.66 3.44 2.43
CA PHE A 185 -1.63 3.50 3.89
C PHE A 185 -2.47 2.42 4.57
N SER A 186 -3.17 1.57 3.82
CA SER A 186 -3.89 0.43 4.38
C SER A 186 -2.90 -0.71 4.64
N ASP A 187 -3.06 -1.36 5.79
CA ASP A 187 -2.31 -2.60 6.08
C ASP A 187 -2.74 -3.76 5.14
N ASP A 188 -3.85 -3.59 4.43
CA ASP A 188 -4.43 -4.59 3.53
C ASP A 188 -3.96 -4.37 2.08
N ASN A 189 -2.82 -4.93 1.72
CA ASN A 189 -2.28 -4.85 0.34
C ASN A 189 -2.75 -6.02 -0.52
N TYR A 190 -4.06 -6.13 -0.74
CA TYR A 190 -4.67 -7.22 -1.51
C TYR A 190 -4.06 -7.46 -2.90
N VAL A 191 -3.50 -6.43 -3.54
CA VAL A 191 -2.90 -6.56 -4.87
C VAL A 191 -1.59 -7.34 -4.80
N ASP A 192 -0.75 -7.01 -3.83
CA ASP A 192 0.52 -7.70 -3.63
C ASP A 192 0.29 -9.11 -3.06
N ASP A 193 -0.62 -9.26 -2.10
CA ASP A 193 -0.98 -10.56 -1.52
C ASP A 193 -1.47 -11.55 -2.58
N ILE A 194 -2.40 -11.14 -3.43
CA ILE A 194 -2.91 -11.96 -4.52
C ILE A 194 -1.83 -12.21 -5.58
N THR A 195 -0.96 -11.24 -5.85
CA THR A 195 0.14 -11.40 -6.79
C THR A 195 1.16 -12.42 -6.27
N GLU A 196 1.58 -12.29 -5.03
CA GLU A 196 2.51 -13.21 -4.38
C GLU A 196 1.91 -14.62 -4.28
N TRP A 197 0.67 -14.74 -3.83
CA TRP A 197 -0.04 -16.01 -3.79
C TRP A 197 -0.10 -16.68 -5.16
N THR A 198 -0.42 -15.93 -6.22
CA THR A 198 -0.53 -16.49 -7.58
C THR A 198 0.82 -16.98 -8.11
N ILE A 199 1.90 -16.22 -7.85
CA ILE A 199 3.25 -16.61 -8.23
C ILE A 199 3.65 -17.90 -7.51
N ASN A 200 3.37 -17.99 -6.23
CA ASN A 200 3.77 -19.13 -5.41
C ASN A 200 2.94 -20.40 -5.73
N GLU A 201 1.64 -20.26 -5.91
CA GLU A 201 0.75 -21.41 -6.15
C GLU A 201 0.82 -21.91 -7.61
N TYR A 202 0.91 -20.98 -8.56
CA TYR A 202 0.83 -21.33 -10.00
C TYR A 202 2.10 -21.03 -10.79
N ASN A 203 3.13 -20.47 -10.16
CA ASN A 203 4.37 -20.03 -10.82
C ASN A 203 4.13 -19.10 -12.02
N CYS A 204 3.10 -18.25 -11.93
CA CYS A 204 2.74 -17.27 -12.94
C CYS A 204 2.24 -15.98 -12.31
N VAL A 205 2.34 -14.87 -13.03
CA VAL A 205 1.82 -13.57 -12.57
C VAL A 205 0.32 -13.50 -12.87
N PRO A 206 -0.52 -12.91 -11.98
CA PRO A 206 -1.94 -12.73 -12.26
C PRO A 206 -2.14 -11.81 -13.47
N GLU A 207 -3.10 -12.15 -14.33
CA GLU A 207 -3.42 -11.37 -15.52
C GLU A 207 -4.63 -10.47 -15.28
N PHE A 208 -4.45 -9.16 -15.44
CA PHE A 208 -5.53 -8.17 -15.35
C PHE A 208 -6.01 -7.74 -16.73
N ARG A 209 -7.32 -7.83 -16.98
CA ARG A 209 -7.94 -7.33 -18.22
C ARG A 209 -9.08 -6.38 -17.89
N TYR A 210 -9.12 -5.24 -18.56
CA TYR A 210 -10.11 -4.20 -18.34
C TYR A 210 -11.12 -4.13 -19.47
N TYR A 211 -12.39 -4.02 -19.13
CA TYR A 211 -13.49 -3.90 -20.06
C TYR A 211 -14.41 -2.77 -19.64
N GLY A 212 -14.95 -2.04 -20.62
CA GLY A 212 -16.04 -1.09 -20.38
C GLY A 212 -17.39 -1.78 -20.12
N SER A 213 -18.48 -1.08 -20.36
CA SER A 213 -19.85 -1.55 -20.07
C SER A 213 -20.28 -2.85 -20.79
N CYS A 214 -19.56 -3.26 -21.86
CA CYS A 214 -19.82 -4.51 -22.58
C CYS A 214 -18.83 -5.60 -22.16
N MET A 215 -19.28 -6.53 -21.34
CA MET A 215 -18.47 -7.63 -20.86
C MET A 215 -18.69 -8.93 -21.65
N PRO A 216 -17.63 -9.67 -22.02
CA PRO A 216 -17.78 -11.02 -22.53
C PRO A 216 -18.19 -11.97 -21.39
N ARG A 217 -19.33 -12.64 -21.51
CA ARG A 217 -19.72 -13.70 -20.57
C ARG A 217 -18.94 -14.97 -20.91
N LYS A 218 -18.06 -15.39 -19.99
CA LYS A 218 -17.37 -16.69 -20.08
C LYS A 218 -17.90 -17.63 -18.97
N PRO A 219 -17.93 -18.94 -19.16
CA PRO A 219 -18.26 -19.89 -18.11
C PRO A 219 -17.17 -19.88 -17.03
N LYS A 220 -17.55 -20.04 -15.76
CA LYS A 220 -16.69 -20.05 -14.56
C LYS A 220 -16.16 -18.68 -14.10
N MET A 221 -16.86 -17.57 -14.35
CA MET A 221 -16.54 -16.29 -13.74
C MET A 221 -17.18 -16.18 -12.36
N ILE A 222 -16.42 -15.71 -11.39
CA ILE A 222 -16.86 -15.40 -10.05
C ILE A 222 -17.05 -13.88 -9.98
N PHE A 223 -18.27 -13.44 -9.67
CA PHE A 223 -18.63 -12.03 -9.63
C PHE A 223 -18.77 -11.58 -8.19
N ASP A 224 -18.24 -10.40 -7.88
CA ASP A 224 -18.52 -9.72 -6.62
C ASP A 224 -20.03 -9.49 -6.48
N GLN A 225 -20.58 -9.66 -5.27
CA GLN A 225 -22.00 -9.45 -4.98
C GLN A 225 -22.44 -8.01 -5.27
N SER A 226 -21.58 -7.02 -5.11
CA SER A 226 -21.83 -5.63 -5.47
C SER A 226 -22.08 -5.43 -6.97
N PHE A 227 -21.67 -6.39 -7.79
CA PHE A 227 -21.86 -6.37 -9.25
C PHE A 227 -23.32 -6.63 -9.67
N SER A 228 -24.15 -7.19 -8.79
CA SER A 228 -25.56 -7.54 -9.07
C SER A 228 -26.53 -6.37 -9.01
N ASP A 229 -26.18 -5.24 -8.40
CA ASP A 229 -27.08 -4.13 -8.08
C ASP A 229 -27.02 -2.96 -9.07
N ASN A 230 -27.11 -3.21 -10.38
CA ASN A 230 -27.32 -2.17 -11.41
C ASN A 230 -26.32 -1.00 -11.41
N ILE A 231 -25.17 -1.11 -10.79
CA ILE A 231 -24.13 -0.08 -10.87
C ILE A 231 -23.34 -0.32 -12.16
N SER A 232 -23.56 0.57 -13.15
CA SER A 232 -22.77 0.58 -14.38
C SER A 232 -21.41 1.19 -14.09
N TYR A 233 -20.43 0.35 -13.73
CA TYR A 233 -19.06 0.80 -13.59
C TYR A 233 -18.45 1.15 -14.96
N SER A 234 -17.69 2.24 -15.00
CA SER A 234 -16.99 2.66 -16.22
C SER A 234 -15.83 1.73 -16.56
N ASN A 235 -15.26 1.05 -15.57
CA ASN A 235 -14.19 0.07 -15.73
C ASN A 235 -14.54 -1.22 -14.98
N ASN A 236 -14.40 -2.34 -15.66
CA ASN A 236 -14.55 -3.67 -15.09
C ASN A 236 -13.21 -4.39 -15.22
N CYS A 237 -12.68 -4.88 -14.12
CA CYS A 237 -11.42 -5.63 -14.08
C CYS A 237 -11.71 -7.13 -13.97
N PHE A 238 -11.07 -7.88 -14.83
CA PHE A 238 -11.01 -9.35 -14.81
C PHE A 238 -9.65 -9.75 -14.29
N LEU A 239 -9.63 -10.45 -13.19
CA LEU A 239 -8.45 -11.04 -12.60
C LEU A 239 -8.43 -12.53 -12.92
N ASN A 240 -7.43 -12.96 -13.69
CA ASN A 240 -7.21 -14.37 -14.01
C ASN A 240 -6.03 -14.90 -13.20
N LEU A 241 -6.28 -15.95 -12.44
CA LEU A 241 -5.29 -16.63 -11.61
C LEU A 241 -5.03 -18.01 -12.18
N GLY A 242 -3.77 -18.42 -12.21
CA GLY A 242 -3.37 -19.79 -12.55
C GLY A 242 -3.87 -20.29 -13.90
N ASP A 243 -3.51 -19.65 -15.01
CA ASP A 243 -3.97 -20.05 -16.36
C ASP A 243 -5.49 -20.21 -16.47
N TYR A 244 -6.25 -19.28 -15.88
CA TYR A 244 -7.72 -19.25 -15.84
C TYR A 244 -8.38 -20.32 -14.94
N VAL A 245 -7.68 -20.83 -13.94
CA VAL A 245 -8.30 -21.68 -12.91
C VAL A 245 -9.37 -20.89 -12.17
N TYR A 246 -9.05 -19.65 -11.80
CA TYR A 246 -10.00 -18.68 -11.25
C TYR A 246 -10.07 -17.43 -12.12
N THR A 247 -11.28 -16.94 -12.34
CA THR A 247 -11.51 -15.64 -12.99
C THR A 247 -12.49 -14.84 -12.14
N PHE A 248 -11.96 -13.84 -11.43
CA PHE A 248 -12.75 -12.91 -10.62
C PHE A 248 -13.09 -11.67 -11.43
N VAL A 249 -14.21 -11.02 -11.11
CA VAL A 249 -14.67 -9.81 -11.80
C VAL A 249 -15.18 -8.83 -10.78
N ALA A 250 -14.63 -7.63 -10.78
CA ALA A 250 -15.13 -6.50 -10.00
C ALA A 250 -15.06 -5.22 -10.84
N GLY A 251 -15.82 -4.20 -10.45
CA GLY A 251 -15.87 -2.92 -11.13
C GLY A 251 -15.37 -1.78 -10.26
N GLY A 252 -15.05 -0.64 -10.90
CA GLY A 252 -14.67 0.59 -10.24
C GLY A 252 -14.84 1.80 -11.15
N LYS A 253 -14.79 3.00 -10.58
CA LYS A 253 -14.81 4.26 -11.33
C LYS A 253 -13.54 4.44 -12.15
N THR A 254 -12.40 3.99 -11.62
CA THR A 254 -11.10 3.96 -12.28
C THR A 254 -10.63 2.52 -12.49
N ARG A 255 -9.60 2.33 -13.32
CA ARG A 255 -8.95 1.03 -13.48
C ARG A 255 -8.23 0.58 -12.18
N GLY A 256 -7.61 1.52 -11.45
CA GLY A 256 -6.97 1.24 -10.15
C GLY A 256 -7.99 0.73 -9.13
N GLU A 257 -9.10 1.44 -8.95
CA GLU A 257 -10.19 1.02 -8.06
C GLU A 257 -10.76 -0.35 -8.47
N ALA A 258 -10.96 -0.58 -9.77
CA ALA A 258 -11.44 -1.88 -10.26
C ALA A 258 -10.45 -3.01 -9.98
N LYS A 259 -9.13 -2.74 -10.09
CA LYS A 259 -8.06 -3.68 -9.77
C LYS A 259 -8.03 -4.00 -8.28
N HIS A 260 -8.05 -2.99 -7.41
CA HIS A 260 -8.11 -3.17 -5.97
C HIS A 260 -9.34 -3.99 -5.56
N ASN A 261 -10.53 -3.60 -6.04
CA ASN A 261 -11.77 -4.29 -5.72
C ASN A 261 -11.76 -5.76 -6.14
N VAL A 262 -11.20 -6.09 -7.31
CA VAL A 262 -11.13 -7.49 -7.77
C VAL A 262 -10.11 -8.31 -6.96
N CYS A 263 -9.00 -7.71 -6.55
CA CYS A 263 -8.02 -8.37 -5.69
C CYS A 263 -8.58 -8.62 -4.28
N ARG A 264 -9.23 -7.61 -3.67
CA ARG A 264 -9.92 -7.77 -2.39
C ARG A 264 -10.97 -8.88 -2.46
N PHE A 265 -11.80 -8.90 -3.48
CA PHE A 265 -12.81 -9.93 -3.67
C PHE A 265 -12.20 -11.33 -3.87
N ALA A 266 -11.11 -11.42 -4.63
CA ALA A 266 -10.38 -12.68 -4.79
C ALA A 266 -9.78 -13.15 -3.47
N TYR A 267 -9.18 -12.24 -2.70
CA TYR A 267 -8.61 -12.52 -1.38
C TYR A 267 -9.68 -13.06 -0.41
N GLU A 268 -10.79 -12.34 -0.25
CA GLU A 268 -11.91 -12.76 0.61
C GLU A 268 -12.48 -14.13 0.17
N HIS A 269 -12.61 -14.36 -1.14
CA HIS A 269 -13.08 -15.63 -1.67
C HIS A 269 -12.11 -16.79 -1.39
N LEU A 270 -10.82 -16.58 -1.65
CA LEU A 270 -9.80 -17.61 -1.42
C LEU A 270 -9.67 -17.92 0.07
N ARG A 271 -9.72 -16.89 0.92
CA ARG A 271 -9.70 -17.02 2.38
C ARG A 271 -10.91 -17.84 2.88
N SER A 272 -12.11 -17.50 2.44
CA SER A 272 -13.34 -18.20 2.86
C SER A 272 -13.43 -19.66 2.41
N HIS A 273 -12.54 -20.11 1.51
CA HIS A 273 -12.45 -21.47 1.01
C HIS A 273 -11.16 -22.19 1.47
N ASP A 274 -10.45 -21.64 2.46
CA ASP A 274 -9.18 -22.16 3.00
C ASP A 274 -8.08 -22.39 1.92
N LEU A 275 -8.12 -21.56 0.87
CA LEU A 275 -7.15 -21.65 -0.24
C LEU A 275 -6.01 -20.65 -0.08
N LEU A 276 -6.20 -19.60 0.72
CA LEU A 276 -5.23 -18.53 0.93
C LEU A 276 -4.44 -18.83 2.21
N ASN A 277 -3.22 -19.33 2.07
CA ASN A 277 -2.32 -19.52 3.20
C ASN A 277 -1.06 -18.68 2.99
N LEU A 278 -1.16 -17.39 3.30
CA LEU A 278 -0.09 -16.41 3.07
C LEU A 278 1.12 -16.64 3.96
N ILE A 279 0.95 -17.13 5.18
CA ILE A 279 2.05 -17.36 6.13
C ILE A 279 3.13 -18.29 5.57
N LYS A 280 2.76 -19.24 4.68
CA LYS A 280 3.71 -20.14 4.02
C LYS A 280 4.75 -19.42 3.17
N PHE A 281 4.39 -18.26 2.62
CA PHE A 281 5.20 -17.51 1.67
C PHE A 281 6.04 -16.43 2.35
N GLU A 282 5.71 -16.07 3.58
CA GLU A 282 6.43 -15.08 4.38
C GLU A 282 7.89 -15.46 4.68
N ILE A 283 8.17 -16.76 4.66
CA ILE A 283 9.50 -17.31 4.94
C ILE A 283 9.95 -18.23 3.81
N GLU A 284 10.71 -17.73 2.87
CA GLU A 284 11.22 -18.50 1.71
C GLU A 284 12.05 -19.74 2.10
N ASN A 285 12.87 -19.64 3.16
CA ASN A 285 13.81 -20.69 3.54
C ASN A 285 13.81 -20.90 5.05
N PRO A 286 12.87 -21.66 5.62
CA PRO A 286 12.88 -22.02 7.03
C PRO A 286 14.16 -22.78 7.39
N ASN A 287 14.94 -22.26 8.33
CA ASN A 287 16.19 -22.90 8.73
C ASN A 287 16.52 -22.69 10.21
N GLU A 288 17.26 -23.65 10.82
CA GLU A 288 17.59 -23.64 12.24
C GLU A 288 18.35 -22.36 12.67
N GLN A 289 19.18 -21.79 11.81
CA GLN A 289 20.02 -20.63 12.18
C GLN A 289 19.18 -19.37 12.34
N MET A 290 18.15 -19.20 11.53
CA MET A 290 17.31 -18.01 11.46
C MET A 290 15.93 -18.21 12.11
N ALA A 291 15.55 -19.43 12.51
CA ALA A 291 14.19 -19.76 12.96
C ALA A 291 13.63 -18.84 14.06
N ILE A 292 14.48 -18.37 14.99
CA ILE A 292 14.06 -17.42 16.03
C ILE A 292 13.65 -16.07 15.41
N ASN A 293 14.50 -15.53 14.51
CA ASN A 293 14.22 -14.27 13.80
C ASN A 293 13.01 -14.41 12.89
N GLN A 294 12.88 -15.54 12.20
CA GLN A 294 11.76 -15.82 11.29
C GLN A 294 10.44 -15.83 12.04
N LEU A 295 10.36 -16.47 13.22
CA LEU A 295 9.18 -16.39 14.10
C LEU A 295 8.92 -14.97 14.61
N GLU A 296 9.97 -14.22 14.96
CA GLU A 296 9.81 -12.82 15.39
C GLU A 296 9.32 -11.91 14.26
N ILE A 297 9.71 -12.17 13.00
CA ILE A 297 9.22 -11.45 11.82
C ILE A 297 7.71 -11.71 11.65
N LEU A 298 7.28 -12.97 11.68
CA LEU A 298 5.86 -13.33 11.57
C LEU A 298 5.02 -12.70 12.69
N SER A 299 5.54 -12.71 13.92
CA SER A 299 4.88 -12.06 15.05
C SER A 299 4.74 -10.54 14.86
N ARG A 300 5.79 -9.85 14.38
CA ARG A 300 5.75 -8.40 14.08
C ARG A 300 4.80 -8.05 12.94
N ARG A 301 4.55 -8.99 12.03
CA ARG A 301 3.56 -8.86 10.96
C ARG A 301 2.12 -9.16 11.41
N GLY A 302 1.94 -9.47 12.69
CA GLY A 302 0.62 -9.64 13.30
C GLY A 302 0.02 -11.04 13.21
N TYR A 303 0.75 -12.03 12.71
CA TYR A 303 0.22 -13.40 12.60
C TYR A 303 -0.06 -14.04 13.97
N PHE A 304 0.78 -13.78 14.96
CA PHE A 304 0.64 -14.32 16.33
C PHE A 304 1.49 -13.54 17.33
N ASP A 305 1.27 -13.76 18.62
CA ASP A 305 2.06 -13.19 19.71
C ASP A 305 3.53 -13.62 19.65
N LEU A 306 4.42 -12.81 20.26
CA LEU A 306 5.85 -13.12 20.34
C LEU A 306 6.08 -14.50 21.01
N PRO A 307 6.91 -15.37 20.39
CA PRO A 307 7.19 -16.69 20.90
C PRO A 307 7.90 -16.62 22.26
N LYS A 308 7.42 -17.43 23.22
CA LYS A 308 7.97 -17.59 24.55
C LYS A 308 8.82 -18.84 24.65
N TYR A 309 9.89 -18.78 25.44
CA TYR A 309 10.84 -19.88 25.58
C TYR A 309 11.02 -20.26 27.04
N LYS A 310 10.74 -21.53 27.38
CA LYS A 310 10.96 -22.11 28.69
C LYS A 310 12.22 -22.99 28.66
N TYR A 311 13.04 -22.90 29.67
CA TYR A 311 14.35 -23.58 29.72
C TYR A 311 14.39 -24.51 30.90
N THR A 312 14.83 -25.75 30.69
CA THR A 312 15.11 -26.75 31.74
C THR A 312 16.51 -27.31 31.54
N GLU A 313 17.33 -27.26 32.57
CA GLU A 313 18.66 -27.84 32.59
C GLU A 313 18.64 -29.18 33.30
N THR A 314 19.20 -30.18 32.68
CA THR A 314 19.48 -31.51 33.24
C THR A 314 20.91 -31.89 32.96
N HIS A 315 21.40 -32.95 33.58
CA HIS A 315 22.75 -33.41 33.35
C HIS A 315 22.71 -34.86 32.86
N ASP A 316 23.61 -35.20 31.95
CA ASP A 316 23.79 -36.59 31.50
C ASP A 316 24.50 -37.45 32.55
N LYS A 317 24.69 -38.73 32.24
CA LYS A 317 25.35 -39.67 33.14
C LYS A 317 26.85 -39.34 33.46
N ASP A 318 27.42 -38.49 32.60
CA ASP A 318 28.82 -38.04 32.69
C ASP A 318 28.94 -36.64 33.31
N GLY A 319 27.77 -36.05 33.75
CA GLY A 319 27.71 -34.74 34.39
C GLY A 319 27.72 -33.54 33.44
N ASN A 320 27.57 -33.76 32.12
CA ASN A 320 27.51 -32.67 31.17
C ASN A 320 26.10 -32.05 31.13
N PRO A 321 25.97 -30.72 30.95
CA PRO A 321 24.68 -30.06 30.92
C PRO A 321 23.91 -30.44 29.64
N LYS A 322 22.66 -30.79 29.81
CA LYS A 322 21.67 -31.04 28.76
C LYS A 322 20.50 -30.07 28.92
N TRP A 323 20.29 -29.28 27.91
CA TRP A 323 19.25 -28.24 27.88
C TRP A 323 18.04 -28.71 27.12
N THR A 324 16.88 -28.66 27.75
CA THR A 324 15.57 -28.79 27.09
C THR A 324 14.96 -27.40 26.99
N VAL A 325 14.59 -26.99 25.79
CA VAL A 325 13.94 -25.70 25.52
C VAL A 325 12.60 -25.96 24.86
N THR A 326 11.55 -25.39 25.45
CA THR A 326 10.18 -25.41 24.91
C THR A 326 9.85 -24.04 24.35
N CYS A 327 9.37 -24.00 23.11
CA CYS A 327 8.84 -22.82 22.44
C CYS A 327 7.31 -22.90 22.47
N SER A 328 6.64 -21.82 22.89
CA SER A 328 5.19 -21.68 22.88
C SER A 328 4.79 -20.31 22.38
N ILE A 329 3.63 -20.20 21.76
CA ILE A 329 2.99 -18.96 21.29
C ILE A 329 1.61 -18.93 21.94
N ASN A 330 1.22 -17.79 22.53
CA ASN A 330 -0.04 -17.72 23.30
C ASN A 330 -1.29 -18.04 22.49
N ASP A 331 -1.27 -17.67 21.21
CA ASP A 331 -2.39 -17.82 20.29
C ASP A 331 -2.50 -19.24 19.70
N LEU A 332 -1.56 -20.13 20.07
CA LEU A 332 -1.51 -21.50 19.58
C LEU A 332 -1.52 -22.47 20.76
N ASP A 333 -2.32 -23.51 20.67
CA ASP A 333 -2.41 -24.56 21.70
C ASP A 333 -1.18 -25.47 21.73
N GLU A 334 -0.35 -25.43 20.69
CA GLU A 334 0.78 -26.34 20.51
C GLU A 334 2.09 -25.77 21.05
N GLU A 335 2.86 -26.62 21.77
CA GLU A 335 4.19 -26.31 22.27
C GLU A 335 5.24 -27.27 21.70
N PHE A 336 6.40 -26.76 21.29
CA PHE A 336 7.46 -27.56 20.72
C PHE A 336 8.72 -27.52 21.55
N SER A 337 9.21 -28.73 21.94
CA SER A 337 10.43 -28.89 22.73
C SER A 337 11.58 -29.47 21.93
N SER A 338 12.79 -29.06 22.28
CA SER A 338 14.02 -29.63 21.76
C SER A 338 15.12 -29.70 22.80
N GLU A 339 15.99 -30.69 22.67
CA GLU A 339 17.12 -30.92 23.56
C GLU A 339 18.46 -30.75 22.86
N SER A 340 19.44 -30.21 23.59
CA SER A 340 20.83 -30.11 23.12
C SER A 340 21.78 -29.86 24.30
N ASN A 341 23.04 -30.14 24.09
CA ASN A 341 24.11 -29.78 25.06
C ASN A 341 24.36 -28.27 25.12
N SER A 342 23.87 -27.52 24.18
CA SER A 342 23.90 -26.06 24.16
C SER A 342 22.51 -25.46 24.26
N LYS A 343 22.30 -24.59 25.24
CA LYS A 343 21.07 -23.80 25.42
C LYS A 343 20.64 -23.07 24.14
N LYS A 344 21.60 -22.45 23.43
CA LYS A 344 21.38 -21.72 22.17
C LYS A 344 20.90 -22.64 21.06
N THR A 345 21.51 -23.83 20.93
CA THR A 345 21.13 -24.82 19.91
C THR A 345 19.77 -25.43 20.20
N ALA A 346 19.48 -25.75 21.48
CA ALA A 346 18.16 -26.23 21.85
C ALA A 346 17.04 -25.21 21.55
N LYS A 347 17.30 -23.90 21.83
CA LYS A 347 16.35 -22.82 21.50
C LYS A 347 16.08 -22.73 20.00
N LYS A 348 17.12 -22.78 19.15
CA LYS A 348 16.99 -22.72 17.70
C LYS A 348 16.20 -23.89 17.14
N LYS A 349 16.45 -25.11 17.65
CA LYS A 349 15.72 -26.31 17.22
C LYS A 349 14.26 -26.30 17.64
N ALA A 350 13.94 -25.82 18.85
CA ALA A 350 12.56 -25.65 19.30
C ALA A 350 11.85 -24.59 18.44
N ALA A 351 12.50 -23.47 18.16
CA ALA A 351 11.99 -22.44 17.28
C ALA A 351 11.74 -22.96 15.85
N LEU A 352 12.64 -23.76 15.27
CA LEU A 352 12.42 -24.34 13.94
C LEU A 352 11.21 -25.27 13.89
N LYS A 353 10.99 -26.08 14.94
CA LYS A 353 9.81 -26.94 15.00
C LYS A 353 8.52 -26.13 15.04
N MET A 354 8.50 -25.07 15.87
CA MET A 354 7.35 -24.15 15.93
C MET A 354 7.15 -23.46 14.59
N LEU A 355 8.23 -22.95 13.95
CA LEU A 355 8.15 -22.31 12.65
C LEU A 355 7.55 -23.22 11.58
N ASN A 356 8.03 -24.46 11.47
CA ASN A 356 7.47 -25.40 10.51
C ASN A 356 5.99 -25.71 10.79
N TYR A 357 5.63 -25.82 12.05
CA TYR A 357 4.24 -26.05 12.44
C TYR A 357 3.34 -24.87 12.01
N VAL A 358 3.73 -23.64 12.34
CA VAL A 358 2.96 -22.45 11.94
C VAL A 358 2.85 -22.31 10.42
N LEU A 359 3.94 -22.56 9.68
CA LEU A 359 3.92 -22.49 8.22
C LEU A 359 3.01 -23.55 7.58
N GLU A 360 2.77 -24.67 8.26
CA GLU A 360 1.96 -25.78 7.73
C GLU A 360 0.50 -25.75 8.22
N ASN A 361 0.25 -25.23 9.43
CA ASN A 361 -1.02 -25.40 10.12
C ASN A 361 -1.63 -24.11 10.68
N TYR A 362 -1.06 -22.95 10.37
CA TYR A 362 -1.62 -21.69 10.83
C TYR A 362 -2.91 -21.39 10.05
N ASP A 363 -4.03 -21.43 10.74
CA ASP A 363 -5.31 -20.89 10.29
C ASP A 363 -5.50 -19.57 11.05
N GLU A 364 -5.69 -18.45 10.33
CA GLU A 364 -6.11 -17.20 10.95
C GLU A 364 -7.52 -17.43 11.53
N GLU A 365 -7.60 -17.63 12.86
CA GLU A 365 -8.90 -17.59 13.53
C GLU A 365 -9.46 -16.16 13.50
N ASP A 366 -10.77 -16.05 13.19
CA ASP A 366 -11.61 -14.84 13.05
C ASP A 366 -11.45 -13.77 14.13
#